data_873fd2a1ec5bfc2e231cd33c6ddd7e35
#
_entry.id   873fd2a1ec5bfc2e231cd33c6ddd7e35
#
_cell.length_a   1.000
_cell.length_b   1.000
_cell.length_c   1.000
_cell.angle_alpha   90.00
_cell.angle_beta   90.00
_cell.angle_gamma   90.00
#
_symmetry.space_group_name_H-M   'P 1'
#
loop_
_entity.id
_entity.type
_entity.pdbx_description
1 polymer ?
#
loop_
_entity_poly.entity_id
_entity_poly.type
_entity_poly.pdbx_seq_one_letter_code
_entity_poly.pdbx_strand_id
1 'polypeptide(L)'
;MAESNRAPSKQVRHFRQILLWPLQLMPIREGAQIQKHWEVLEQEREGNPWHEVLDEFTGDPGEFKERHYNEFVTFLPHVQRFLYGESRRAGDEAERGASPMRVFRREDVAAARLTRQAGDPPLTLNVAHVDLYFFFDIDVVLLAVEVFVDDLPLVIAEDVLYRFGRAYPAGWDEEGEGLHCMHKAEWLSAEGAVLAVSDYEKRDKYLSFACRHRAPCLAAHWAFLLRPLVLDHADERGVIRYRQIEYYRMPVMGYLAMDNPRTLSRGDFIRLGLVTAAGTDEALPYSDRHVADFEENFCYDRYWSDQVEERNTRYLCCGHALIAVGGAHSRVFTDRETGVFSQFRHQYFLLFLIAHFHKAALLMISDRLVDALNRLEVHNAESVKRFKRAIRQQFEIFLRFTHRYWFHELSDQAQSKALYRLCARHLGTDALFEEVQDEIQEMSDYLDSDSLRRQANTVMRLTIVTTFGLIGTLCTGFLGMNLIDAADNPLLERVLLFLLFLVPSVALILYFIVKSKQLSEFLEALSDERLPARAKLRTLTDVWRKRQRPFT
;
A
#
# COMPACT_ATOMS: atom_id res chain seq x y z
N MET A 1 6.96 -43.09 -45.60
CA MET A 1 7.21 -41.68 -45.43
C MET A 1 5.93 -41.11 -44.79
N ALA A 2 5.92 -41.01 -43.50
CA ALA A 2 4.87 -40.33 -42.78
C ALA A 2 5.42 -38.93 -42.43
N GLU A 3 5.06 -37.93 -43.24
CA GLU A 3 5.21 -36.54 -42.84
C GLU A 3 4.39 -36.32 -41.61
N SER A 4 5.10 -36.15 -40.50
CA SER A 4 4.55 -35.69 -39.22
C SER A 4 3.84 -34.37 -39.45
N ASN A 5 2.52 -34.39 -39.42
CA ASN A 5 1.64 -33.22 -39.41
C ASN A 5 1.81 -32.53 -38.05
N ARG A 6 3.01 -31.96 -37.79
CA ARG A 6 3.21 -31.06 -36.64
C ARG A 6 2.45 -29.78 -36.95
N ALA A 7 1.41 -29.51 -36.16
CA ALA A 7 0.77 -28.21 -36.16
C ALA A 7 1.87 -27.11 -36.16
N PRO A 8 1.72 -26.02 -36.95
CA PRO A 8 2.73 -24.97 -37.01
C PRO A 8 3.02 -24.48 -35.59
N SER A 9 4.28 -24.54 -35.18
CA SER A 9 4.70 -24.13 -33.86
C SER A 9 4.37 -22.65 -33.70
N LYS A 10 3.53 -22.31 -32.74
CA LYS A 10 3.19 -20.91 -32.37
C LYS A 10 4.48 -20.23 -31.90
N GLN A 11 5.00 -19.29 -32.68
CA GLN A 11 6.30 -18.66 -32.45
C GLN A 11 6.14 -17.21 -32.02
N VAL A 12 6.78 -16.84 -30.92
CA VAL A 12 6.94 -15.48 -30.44
C VAL A 12 8.26 -14.93 -30.94
N ARG A 13 8.23 -13.95 -31.84
CA ARG A 13 9.43 -13.35 -32.43
C ARG A 13 10.13 -12.42 -31.48
N HIS A 14 9.35 -11.60 -30.74
CA HIS A 14 9.89 -10.73 -29.72
C HIS A 14 9.10 -10.96 -28.42
N PHE A 15 9.78 -11.47 -27.42
CA PHE A 15 9.25 -11.67 -26.08
C PHE A 15 9.87 -10.67 -25.12
N ARG A 16 9.02 -10.01 -24.32
CA ARG A 16 9.47 -9.14 -23.25
C ARG A 16 8.58 -9.32 -22.03
N GLN A 17 9.21 -9.35 -20.86
CA GLN A 17 8.54 -9.45 -19.58
C GLN A 17 9.06 -8.38 -18.66
N ILE A 18 8.15 -7.66 -17.99
CA ILE A 18 8.48 -6.77 -16.88
C ILE A 18 7.81 -7.35 -15.64
N LEU A 19 8.62 -7.68 -14.64
CA LEU A 19 8.16 -8.05 -13.31
C LEU A 19 8.13 -6.80 -12.45
N LEU A 20 7.06 -6.63 -11.68
CA LEU A 20 6.90 -5.53 -10.73
C LEU A 20 6.68 -6.11 -9.35
N TRP A 21 7.44 -5.67 -8.35
CA TRP A 21 7.33 -6.20 -7.01
C TRP A 21 7.20 -5.12 -5.95
N PRO A 22 5.99 -4.89 -5.43
CA PRO A 22 5.76 -3.95 -4.34
C PRO A 22 6.28 -4.50 -3.01
N LEU A 23 7.02 -3.67 -2.28
CA LEU A 23 7.61 -3.98 -0.98
C LEU A 23 7.33 -2.83 -0.01
N GLN A 24 7.03 -3.15 1.24
CA GLN A 24 6.90 -2.18 2.33
C GLN A 24 8.26 -1.91 2.94
N LEU A 25 8.62 -0.64 3.05
CA LEU A 25 9.82 -0.22 3.76
C LEU A 25 9.54 -0.05 5.25
N MET A 26 10.45 -0.57 6.06
CA MET A 26 10.35 -0.42 7.51
C MET A 26 10.98 0.91 7.95
N PRO A 27 10.47 1.53 9.03
CA PRO A 27 11.00 2.79 9.52
C PRO A 27 12.49 2.69 9.88
N ILE A 28 13.30 3.64 9.37
CA ILE A 28 14.72 3.75 9.73
C ILE A 28 14.85 4.40 11.12
N ARG A 29 13.98 5.36 11.42
CA ARG A 29 13.97 6.08 12.72
C ARG A 29 12.55 6.04 13.30
N GLU A 30 12.44 5.58 14.54
CA GLU A 30 11.16 5.62 15.23
C GLU A 30 10.67 7.06 15.43
N GLY A 31 9.42 7.31 15.04
CA GLY A 31 8.75 8.60 15.22
C GLY A 31 9.02 9.66 14.16
N ALA A 32 9.84 9.40 13.16
CA ALA A 32 9.95 10.26 12.00
C ALA A 32 8.72 10.11 11.09
N GLN A 33 8.10 11.23 10.69
CA GLN A 33 6.90 11.20 9.84
C GLN A 33 7.23 10.82 8.40
N ILE A 34 8.36 11.27 7.88
CA ILE A 34 8.85 11.01 6.53
C ILE A 34 10.19 10.31 6.65
N GLN A 35 10.28 9.14 6.04
CA GLN A 35 11.48 8.33 5.97
C GLN A 35 12.06 8.47 4.56
N LYS A 36 13.25 9.04 4.45
CA LYS A 36 13.91 9.19 3.15
C LYS A 36 14.88 8.02 2.92
N HIS A 37 14.33 6.85 2.65
CA HIS A 37 15.11 5.63 2.47
C HIS A 37 16.16 5.74 1.35
N TRP A 38 15.86 6.48 0.28
CA TRP A 38 16.78 6.72 -0.82
C TRP A 38 18.03 7.49 -0.40
N GLU A 39 17.97 8.43 0.55
CA GLU A 39 19.15 9.15 1.05
C GLU A 39 20.14 8.19 1.75
N VAL A 40 19.62 7.13 2.40
CA VAL A 40 20.44 6.09 3.01
C VAL A 40 21.07 5.21 1.94
N LEU A 41 20.30 4.88 0.88
CA LEU A 41 20.82 4.11 -0.25
C LEU A 41 21.95 4.85 -0.98
N GLU A 42 21.84 6.17 -1.14
CA GLU A 42 22.88 7.02 -1.75
C GLU A 42 24.17 7.12 -0.88
N GLN A 43 24.02 7.04 0.44
CA GLN A 43 25.15 7.13 1.38
C GLN A 43 25.97 5.84 1.45
N GLU A 44 25.40 4.70 1.15
CA GLU A 44 26.11 3.40 1.11
C GLU A 44 26.97 3.30 -0.17
N ARG A 45 28.13 4.00 -0.20
CA ARG A 45 28.98 4.11 -1.40
C ARG A 45 29.82 2.87 -1.70
N GLU A 46 30.27 2.12 -0.69
CA GLU A 46 31.10 0.94 -0.90
C GLU A 46 30.24 -0.28 -1.21
N GLY A 47 30.31 -0.76 -2.46
CA GLY A 47 29.63 -1.97 -2.91
C GLY A 47 28.13 -1.81 -3.22
N ASN A 48 27.61 -0.58 -3.22
CA ASN A 48 26.22 -0.33 -3.61
C ASN A 48 26.09 -0.38 -5.14
N PRO A 49 25.32 -1.34 -5.70
CA PRO A 49 25.13 -1.46 -7.14
C PRO A 49 24.08 -0.49 -7.72
N TRP A 50 23.40 0.29 -6.86
CA TRP A 50 22.30 1.16 -7.24
C TRP A 50 22.78 2.58 -7.52
N HIS A 51 22.38 3.13 -8.66
CA HIS A 51 22.64 4.50 -9.07
C HIS A 51 21.33 5.22 -9.36
N GLU A 52 21.17 6.47 -8.89
CA GLU A 52 19.98 7.26 -9.20
C GLU A 52 19.92 7.53 -10.71
N VAL A 53 18.78 7.24 -11.29
CA VAL A 53 18.46 7.58 -12.69
C VAL A 53 18.01 9.04 -12.71
N LEU A 54 18.81 9.89 -13.31
CA LEU A 54 18.44 11.28 -13.55
C LEU A 54 17.32 11.30 -14.59
N ASP A 55 16.33 12.14 -14.38
CA ASP A 55 15.27 12.30 -15.34
C ASP A 55 15.80 12.92 -16.65
N GLU A 56 15.11 12.62 -17.73
CA GLU A 56 15.48 13.07 -19.09
C GLU A 56 15.07 14.54 -19.34
N PHE A 57 14.49 15.21 -18.34
CA PHE A 57 14.12 16.64 -18.39
C PHE A 57 15.30 17.52 -17.99
N THR A 58 16.41 17.37 -18.70
CA THR A 58 17.66 18.14 -18.44
C THR A 58 17.54 19.62 -18.79
N GLY A 59 16.50 20.00 -19.55
CA GLY A 59 16.33 21.34 -20.12
C GLY A 59 17.03 21.50 -21.47
N ASP A 60 17.74 20.49 -21.96
CA ASP A 60 18.33 20.47 -23.30
C ASP A 60 17.35 19.81 -24.30
N PRO A 61 16.78 20.58 -25.25
CA PRO A 61 15.90 20.01 -26.28
C PRO A 61 16.58 18.98 -27.19
N GLY A 62 17.90 18.95 -27.25
CA GLY A 62 18.66 17.99 -28.05
C GLY A 62 18.67 16.58 -27.44
N GLU A 63 18.54 16.48 -26.12
CA GLU A 63 18.46 15.22 -25.39
C GLU A 63 17.01 14.74 -25.23
N PHE A 64 16.03 15.66 -25.28
CA PHE A 64 14.62 15.36 -25.12
C PHE A 64 13.99 14.92 -26.45
N LYS A 65 13.86 13.61 -26.63
CA LYS A 65 13.34 13.00 -27.87
C LYS A 65 11.81 13.04 -27.96
N GLU A 66 11.29 12.89 -29.18
CA GLU A 66 9.84 12.81 -29.44
C GLU A 66 9.12 11.73 -28.58
N ARG A 67 9.80 10.61 -28.31
CA ARG A 67 9.32 9.55 -27.42
C ARG A 67 9.01 10.07 -26.02
N HIS A 68 9.91 10.85 -25.43
CA HIS A 68 9.74 11.42 -24.09
C HIS A 68 8.60 12.43 -24.07
N TYR A 69 8.47 13.23 -25.14
CA TYR A 69 7.34 14.13 -25.30
C TYR A 69 6.01 13.38 -25.39
N ASN A 70 5.94 12.30 -26.17
CA ASN A 70 4.74 11.46 -26.31
C ASN A 70 4.35 10.80 -24.98
N GLU A 71 5.31 10.35 -24.19
CA GLU A 71 5.09 9.83 -22.85
C GLU A 71 4.52 10.91 -21.95
N PHE A 72 5.17 12.07 -21.90
CA PHE A 72 4.76 13.20 -21.06
C PHE A 72 3.31 13.65 -21.35
N VAL A 73 2.98 13.88 -22.63
CA VAL A 73 1.63 14.37 -23.03
C VAL A 73 0.53 13.31 -22.90
N THR A 74 0.88 12.06 -22.67
CA THR A 74 -0.10 11.00 -22.43
C THR A 74 -0.81 11.19 -21.09
N PHE A 75 -0.12 11.76 -20.12
CA PHE A 75 -0.63 11.90 -18.76
C PHE A 75 -1.28 13.26 -18.50
N LEU A 76 -2.27 13.26 -17.61
CA LEU A 76 -2.91 14.49 -17.14
C LEU A 76 -1.92 15.36 -16.32
N PRO A 77 -2.07 16.68 -16.29
CA PRO A 77 -1.10 17.59 -15.66
C PRO A 77 -0.74 17.28 -14.20
N HIS A 78 -1.70 16.79 -13.42
CA HIS A 78 -1.44 16.40 -12.02
C HIS A 78 -0.62 15.11 -11.94
N VAL A 79 -0.78 14.18 -12.88
CA VAL A 79 0.03 12.95 -12.98
C VAL A 79 1.43 13.28 -13.52
N GLN A 80 1.55 14.22 -14.47
CA GLN A 80 2.84 14.71 -14.94
C GLN A 80 3.68 15.25 -13.77
N ARG A 81 3.08 16.04 -12.88
CA ARG A 81 3.77 16.52 -11.67
C ARG A 81 4.23 15.40 -10.73
N PHE A 82 3.44 14.33 -10.65
CA PHE A 82 3.82 13.16 -9.87
C PHE A 82 5.00 12.40 -10.50
N LEU A 83 4.96 12.17 -11.81
CA LEU A 83 5.98 11.37 -12.50
C LEU A 83 7.30 12.15 -12.70
N TYR A 84 7.20 13.43 -13.07
CA TYR A 84 8.34 14.22 -13.56
C TYR A 84 8.67 15.43 -12.67
N GLY A 85 7.89 15.66 -11.61
CA GLY A 85 8.07 16.82 -10.74
C GLY A 85 7.46 18.12 -11.27
N GLU A 86 7.70 19.22 -10.54
CA GLU A 86 7.24 20.54 -10.94
C GLU A 86 8.32 21.27 -11.77
N SER A 87 7.87 22.11 -12.71
CA SER A 87 8.80 22.93 -13.52
C SER A 87 9.57 23.91 -12.65
N ARG A 88 10.86 24.04 -12.90
CA ARG A 88 11.72 25.03 -12.23
C ARG A 88 11.39 26.44 -12.72
N ARG A 89 11.29 27.39 -11.82
CA ARG A 89 11.35 28.81 -12.19
C ARG A 89 12.79 29.16 -12.52
N ALA A 90 13.01 29.89 -13.61
CA ALA A 90 14.33 30.39 -13.97
C ALA A 90 14.89 31.24 -12.81
N GLY A 91 15.96 30.77 -12.16
CA GLY A 91 16.61 31.44 -11.04
C GLY A 91 16.63 30.69 -9.70
N ASP A 92 15.87 29.60 -9.55
CA ASP A 92 15.98 28.75 -8.36
C ASP A 92 17.16 27.77 -8.51
N GLU A 93 18.28 28.10 -7.89
CA GLU A 93 19.38 27.13 -7.64
C GLU A 93 19.00 26.09 -6.57
N ALA A 94 17.86 26.28 -5.92
CA ALA A 94 17.42 25.43 -4.85
C ALA A 94 16.89 24.10 -5.39
N GLU A 95 17.52 23.05 -4.91
CA GLU A 95 17.10 21.65 -4.87
C GLU A 95 16.37 21.19 -6.15
N ARG A 96 16.99 20.29 -6.90
CA ARG A 96 16.35 19.52 -7.96
C ARG A 96 14.93 19.23 -7.51
N GLY A 97 13.95 19.91 -8.12
CA GLY A 97 12.57 19.95 -7.66
C GLY A 97 12.14 18.54 -7.37
N ALA A 98 11.86 18.26 -6.12
CA ALA A 98 11.73 16.88 -5.63
C ALA A 98 10.60 16.21 -6.40
N SER A 99 10.97 15.45 -7.43
CA SER A 99 10.02 14.51 -8.02
C SER A 99 9.49 13.66 -6.87
N PRO A 100 8.17 13.53 -6.72
CA PRO A 100 7.60 12.65 -5.69
C PRO A 100 8.02 11.19 -5.86
N MET A 101 8.61 10.83 -6.98
CA MET A 101 9.13 9.50 -7.30
C MET A 101 10.62 9.61 -7.64
N ARG A 102 11.43 8.73 -7.03
CA ARG A 102 12.86 8.58 -7.35
C ARG A 102 13.13 7.18 -7.85
N VAL A 103 13.98 7.09 -8.85
CA VAL A 103 14.32 5.82 -9.53
C VAL A 103 15.80 5.54 -9.36
N PHE A 104 16.12 4.33 -8.92
CA PHE A 104 17.48 3.83 -8.82
C PHE A 104 17.64 2.61 -9.71
N ARG A 105 18.70 2.58 -10.49
CA ARG A 105 19.01 1.50 -11.43
C ARG A 105 20.21 0.70 -10.97
N ARG A 106 20.13 -0.61 -11.18
CA ARG A 106 21.20 -1.56 -10.95
C ARG A 106 21.77 -2.03 -12.29
N GLU A 107 23.08 -1.89 -12.49
CA GLU A 107 23.73 -2.13 -13.79
C GLU A 107 24.61 -3.39 -13.84
N ASP A 108 24.86 -4.03 -12.69
CA ASP A 108 25.72 -5.21 -12.61
C ASP A 108 25.08 -6.51 -13.13
N VAL A 109 23.77 -6.51 -13.41
CA VAL A 109 23.01 -7.67 -13.88
C VAL A 109 22.69 -7.51 -15.36
N ALA A 110 23.27 -8.35 -16.21
CA ALA A 110 23.09 -8.27 -17.67
C ALA A 110 22.15 -9.34 -18.24
N ALA A 111 22.02 -10.50 -17.59
CA ALA A 111 21.16 -11.58 -18.08
C ALA A 111 20.58 -12.43 -16.93
N ALA A 112 19.47 -13.10 -17.23
CA ALA A 112 18.87 -14.16 -16.42
C ALA A 112 18.97 -15.48 -17.16
N ARG A 113 19.58 -16.50 -16.57
CA ARG A 113 19.62 -17.86 -17.11
C ARG A 113 18.65 -18.74 -16.35
N LEU A 114 17.66 -19.27 -17.07
CA LEU A 114 16.54 -20.00 -16.51
C LEU A 114 16.54 -21.46 -17.00
N THR A 115 16.43 -22.40 -16.07
CA THR A 115 16.13 -23.80 -16.36
C THR A 115 14.72 -24.09 -15.87
N ARG A 116 13.81 -24.49 -16.74
CA ARG A 116 12.38 -24.65 -16.45
C ARG A 116 12.11 -25.89 -15.60
N GLN A 117 12.64 -27.02 -16.03
CA GLN A 117 12.55 -28.33 -15.37
C GLN A 117 13.91 -29.00 -15.33
N ALA A 118 14.08 -29.97 -14.46
CA ALA A 118 15.31 -30.75 -14.38
C ALA A 118 15.61 -31.42 -15.74
N GLY A 119 16.81 -31.18 -16.27
CA GLY A 119 17.22 -31.71 -17.58
C GLY A 119 16.88 -30.84 -18.80
N ASP A 120 16.07 -29.80 -18.66
CA ASP A 120 15.80 -28.86 -19.75
C ASP A 120 17.06 -28.03 -20.09
N PRO A 121 17.25 -27.67 -21.37
CA PRO A 121 18.30 -26.72 -21.75
C PRO A 121 18.03 -25.36 -21.12
N PRO A 122 19.06 -24.67 -20.60
CA PRO A 122 18.90 -23.35 -20.02
C PRO A 122 18.52 -22.33 -21.10
N LEU A 123 17.55 -21.47 -20.75
CA LEU A 123 17.14 -20.31 -21.54
C LEU A 123 17.80 -19.06 -20.95
N THR A 124 18.47 -18.28 -21.79
CA THR A 124 19.05 -17.00 -21.38
C THR A 124 18.17 -15.85 -21.86
N LEU A 125 17.72 -15.03 -20.92
CA LEU A 125 17.00 -13.78 -21.16
C LEU A 125 17.95 -12.61 -20.92
N ASN A 126 17.98 -11.64 -21.82
CA ASN A 126 18.72 -10.40 -21.59
C ASN A 126 17.95 -9.53 -20.57
N VAL A 127 18.66 -8.88 -19.68
CA VAL A 127 18.11 -7.90 -18.75
C VAL A 127 18.22 -6.51 -19.37
N ALA A 128 17.10 -5.80 -19.50
CA ALA A 128 17.10 -4.43 -19.98
C ALA A 128 17.28 -3.43 -18.83
N HIS A 129 16.53 -3.64 -17.74
CA HIS A 129 16.55 -2.77 -16.56
C HIS A 129 16.26 -3.58 -15.29
N VAL A 130 16.91 -3.16 -14.20
CA VAL A 130 16.57 -3.54 -12.83
C VAL A 130 16.49 -2.24 -12.04
N ASP A 131 15.28 -1.82 -11.72
CA ASP A 131 14.99 -0.49 -11.16
C ASP A 131 14.24 -0.58 -9.83
N LEU A 132 14.55 0.33 -8.90
CA LEU A 132 13.79 0.56 -7.66
C LEU A 132 13.10 1.92 -7.74
N TYR A 133 11.79 1.92 -7.55
CA TYR A 133 10.94 3.11 -7.53
C TYR A 133 10.57 3.46 -6.09
N PHE A 134 11.13 4.55 -5.56
CA PHE A 134 10.80 5.10 -4.25
C PHE A 134 9.79 6.23 -4.39
N PHE A 135 8.88 6.33 -3.42
CA PHE A 135 7.86 7.37 -3.38
C PHE A 135 8.06 8.27 -2.16
N PHE A 136 7.96 9.59 -2.36
CA PHE A 136 8.06 10.55 -1.27
C PHE A 136 6.84 10.40 -0.35
N ASP A 137 7.02 10.45 0.96
CA ASP A 137 5.97 10.32 1.99
C ASP A 137 5.30 8.93 2.13
N ILE A 138 5.58 7.98 1.27
CA ILE A 138 4.96 6.64 1.31
C ILE A 138 6.07 5.59 1.40
N ASP A 139 6.05 4.81 2.47
CA ASP A 139 7.09 3.80 2.73
C ASP A 139 6.83 2.51 1.93
N VAL A 140 6.74 2.69 0.62
CA VAL A 140 6.64 1.62 -0.38
C VAL A 140 7.76 1.80 -1.39
N VAL A 141 8.37 0.70 -1.81
CA VAL A 141 9.28 0.64 -2.93
C VAL A 141 8.83 -0.43 -3.90
N LEU A 142 8.92 -0.16 -5.20
CA LEU A 142 8.63 -1.15 -6.23
C LEU A 142 9.92 -1.54 -6.94
N LEU A 143 10.23 -2.84 -6.92
CA LEU A 143 11.28 -3.40 -7.78
C LEU A 143 10.68 -3.70 -9.14
N ALA A 144 11.27 -3.19 -10.21
CA ALA A 144 10.94 -3.55 -11.59
C ALA A 144 12.13 -4.26 -12.25
N VAL A 145 11.85 -5.39 -12.91
CA VAL A 145 12.86 -6.17 -13.64
C VAL A 145 12.35 -6.41 -15.05
N GLU A 146 13.02 -5.85 -16.04
CA GLU A 146 12.68 -6.01 -17.45
C GLU A 146 13.64 -6.99 -18.11
N VAL A 147 13.09 -8.08 -18.66
CA VAL A 147 13.83 -9.10 -19.40
C VAL A 147 13.26 -9.32 -20.80
N PHE A 148 14.09 -9.76 -21.73
CA PHE A 148 13.67 -10.00 -23.10
C PHE A 148 14.48 -11.09 -23.79
N VAL A 149 13.85 -11.69 -24.81
CA VAL A 149 14.49 -12.64 -25.71
C VAL A 149 13.71 -12.67 -27.02
N ASP A 150 14.40 -12.99 -28.10
CA ASP A 150 13.79 -13.17 -29.41
C ASP A 150 13.64 -14.68 -29.76
N ASP A 151 12.71 -14.98 -30.66
CA ASP A 151 12.48 -16.31 -31.24
C ASP A 151 12.20 -17.43 -30.22
N LEU A 152 11.13 -17.25 -29.43
CA LEU A 152 10.72 -18.17 -28.39
C LEU A 152 9.43 -18.92 -28.75
N PRO A 153 9.33 -20.24 -28.58
CA PRO A 153 8.06 -20.97 -28.68
C PRO A 153 7.04 -20.44 -27.64
N LEU A 154 5.78 -20.30 -28.02
CA LEU A 154 4.72 -19.79 -27.13
C LEU A 154 4.66 -20.53 -25.78
N VAL A 155 4.72 -21.87 -25.81
CA VAL A 155 4.69 -22.70 -24.59
C VAL A 155 5.81 -22.34 -23.61
N ILE A 156 6.99 -21.98 -24.12
CA ILE A 156 8.11 -21.54 -23.28
C ILE A 156 7.85 -20.11 -22.77
N ALA A 157 7.29 -19.23 -23.60
CA ALA A 157 6.92 -17.88 -23.17
C ALA A 157 5.87 -17.91 -22.04
N GLU A 158 4.83 -18.74 -22.17
CA GLU A 158 3.82 -18.97 -21.12
C GLU A 158 4.46 -19.49 -19.83
N ASP A 159 5.37 -20.46 -19.93
CA ASP A 159 6.08 -21.02 -18.77
C ASP A 159 6.97 -19.98 -18.08
N VAL A 160 7.67 -19.14 -18.85
CA VAL A 160 8.48 -18.03 -18.30
C VAL A 160 7.59 -17.03 -17.57
N LEU A 161 6.50 -16.57 -18.20
CA LEU A 161 5.52 -15.67 -17.55
C LEU A 161 4.97 -16.27 -16.25
N TYR A 162 4.67 -17.56 -16.24
CA TYR A 162 4.08 -18.24 -15.10
C TYR A 162 5.05 -18.49 -13.95
N ARG A 163 6.31 -18.92 -14.23
CA ARG A 163 7.24 -19.44 -13.22
C ARG A 163 8.29 -18.43 -12.77
N PHE A 164 8.73 -17.51 -13.63
CA PHE A 164 9.90 -16.69 -13.34
C PHE A 164 9.66 -15.67 -12.22
N GLY A 165 8.52 -15.03 -12.12
CA GLY A 165 8.22 -14.03 -11.08
C GLY A 165 7.76 -14.61 -9.74
N ARG A 166 8.42 -15.65 -9.19
CA ARG A 166 8.07 -16.25 -7.92
C ARG A 166 9.08 -15.90 -6.83
N ALA A 167 8.62 -15.19 -5.81
CA ALA A 167 9.47 -14.75 -4.69
C ALA A 167 9.95 -15.94 -3.83
N TYR A 168 9.12 -16.98 -3.71
CA TYR A 168 9.38 -18.23 -2.97
C TYR A 168 8.43 -19.32 -3.48
N PRO A 169 8.73 -20.61 -3.23
CA PRO A 169 7.87 -21.70 -3.67
C PRO A 169 6.56 -21.76 -2.85
N ALA A 170 5.47 -22.13 -3.51
CA ALA A 170 4.18 -22.37 -2.85
C ALA A 170 4.15 -23.68 -2.05
N GLY A 171 5.07 -24.58 -2.31
CA GLY A 171 5.24 -25.90 -1.72
C GLY A 171 6.34 -26.65 -2.46
N TRP A 172 6.44 -27.95 -2.22
CA TRP A 172 7.40 -28.84 -2.88
C TRP A 172 6.69 -30.10 -3.36
N ASP A 173 7.12 -30.64 -4.48
CA ASP A 173 6.69 -31.94 -4.97
C ASP A 173 7.41 -33.10 -4.28
N GLU A 174 7.18 -34.33 -4.76
CA GLU A 174 7.78 -35.56 -4.20
C GLU A 174 9.30 -35.62 -4.45
N GLU A 175 9.78 -34.96 -5.50
CA GLU A 175 11.19 -34.85 -5.88
C GLU A 175 11.91 -33.73 -5.10
N GLY A 176 11.18 -32.90 -4.35
CA GLY A 176 11.70 -31.77 -3.57
C GLY A 176 11.87 -30.48 -4.38
N GLU A 177 11.32 -30.41 -5.60
CA GLU A 177 11.33 -29.22 -6.43
C GLU A 177 10.28 -28.20 -5.97
N GLY A 178 10.63 -26.91 -6.05
CA GLY A 178 9.73 -25.83 -5.65
C GLY A 178 8.53 -25.68 -6.60
N LEU A 179 7.33 -25.89 -6.09
CA LEU A 179 6.08 -25.77 -6.86
C LEU A 179 5.93 -24.38 -7.47
N HIS A 180 5.58 -24.35 -8.76
CA HIS A 180 5.34 -23.14 -9.56
C HIS A 180 6.59 -22.27 -9.81
N CYS A 181 7.76 -22.69 -9.39
CA CYS A 181 9.03 -22.00 -9.62
C CYS A 181 9.77 -22.56 -10.85
N MET A 182 10.78 -21.84 -11.31
CA MET A 182 11.80 -22.41 -12.19
C MET A 182 12.60 -23.45 -11.41
N HIS A 183 13.02 -24.53 -12.06
CA HIS A 183 13.97 -25.46 -11.46
C HIS A 183 15.23 -24.70 -11.01
N LYS A 184 15.78 -23.83 -11.87
CA LYS A 184 16.92 -22.98 -11.55
C LYS A 184 16.81 -21.62 -12.23
N ALA A 185 17.10 -20.55 -11.47
CA ALA A 185 17.22 -19.19 -11.99
C ALA A 185 18.55 -18.59 -11.52
N GLU A 186 19.29 -17.99 -12.43
CA GLU A 186 20.62 -17.41 -12.19
C GLU A 186 20.68 -16.01 -12.75
N TRP A 187 21.24 -15.08 -11.98
CA TRP A 187 21.61 -13.75 -12.49
C TRP A 187 23.05 -13.77 -12.97
N LEU A 188 23.31 -13.20 -14.13
CA LEU A 188 24.61 -13.15 -14.77
C LEU A 188 25.08 -11.72 -14.95
N SER A 189 26.40 -11.51 -14.76
CA SER A 189 27.06 -10.24 -15.13
C SER A 189 27.21 -10.13 -16.65
N ALA A 190 27.71 -8.98 -17.14
CA ALA A 190 28.01 -8.74 -18.55
C ALA A 190 29.07 -9.71 -19.09
N GLU A 191 29.99 -10.19 -18.24
CA GLU A 191 31.02 -11.17 -18.57
C GLU A 191 30.50 -12.63 -18.51
N GLY A 192 29.23 -12.82 -18.16
CA GLY A 192 28.63 -14.15 -18.02
C GLY A 192 28.92 -14.86 -16.70
N ALA A 193 29.51 -14.16 -15.73
CA ALA A 193 29.73 -14.72 -14.40
C ALA A 193 28.41 -14.82 -13.63
N VAL A 194 28.23 -15.91 -12.87
CA VAL A 194 27.05 -16.13 -12.03
C VAL A 194 27.14 -15.27 -10.77
N LEU A 195 26.20 -14.34 -10.63
CA LEU A 195 26.10 -13.42 -9.51
C LEU A 195 25.27 -14.00 -8.35
N ALA A 196 24.16 -14.66 -8.69
CA ALA A 196 23.29 -15.33 -7.71
C ALA A 196 22.50 -16.46 -8.36
N VAL A 197 22.12 -17.44 -7.55
CA VAL A 197 21.36 -18.62 -7.97
C VAL A 197 20.15 -18.77 -7.07
N SER A 198 19.02 -19.22 -7.65
CA SER A 198 17.84 -19.62 -6.88
C SER A 198 18.16 -20.81 -5.95
N ASP A 199 17.41 -20.92 -4.89
CA ASP A 199 17.57 -21.98 -3.89
C ASP A 199 16.21 -22.56 -3.48
N TYR A 200 15.31 -22.68 -4.44
CA TYR A 200 13.94 -23.16 -4.23
C TYR A 200 13.87 -24.59 -3.68
N GLU A 201 14.88 -25.42 -3.97
CA GLU A 201 15.04 -26.79 -3.50
C GLU A 201 15.33 -26.87 -1.99
N LYS A 202 15.79 -25.79 -1.36
CA LYS A 202 16.15 -25.76 0.07
C LYS A 202 14.93 -25.65 0.98
N ARG A 203 14.05 -26.66 0.93
CA ARG A 203 12.80 -26.71 1.69
C ARG A 203 12.94 -26.31 3.16
N ASP A 204 13.95 -26.87 3.85
CA ASP A 204 14.14 -26.64 5.29
C ASP A 204 14.46 -25.18 5.63
N LYS A 205 15.14 -24.46 4.74
CA LYS A 205 15.40 -23.02 4.88
C LYS A 205 14.07 -22.25 4.97
N TYR A 206 13.17 -22.49 4.03
CA TYR A 206 11.87 -21.79 3.96
C TYR A 206 10.98 -22.14 5.14
N LEU A 207 10.87 -23.42 5.48
CA LEU A 207 10.06 -23.88 6.61
C LEU A 207 10.58 -23.36 7.96
N SER A 208 11.88 -23.43 8.19
CA SER A 208 12.51 -22.94 9.42
C SER A 208 12.35 -21.43 9.57
N PHE A 209 12.51 -20.68 8.47
CA PHE A 209 12.34 -19.24 8.48
C PHE A 209 10.88 -18.85 8.78
N ALA A 210 9.93 -19.45 8.08
CA ALA A 210 8.50 -19.18 8.29
C ALA A 210 8.04 -19.55 9.71
N CYS A 211 8.51 -20.71 10.23
CA CYS A 211 8.22 -21.14 11.58
C CYS A 211 8.75 -20.17 12.64
N ARG A 212 9.96 -19.65 12.45
CA ARG A 212 10.64 -18.74 13.40
C ARG A 212 10.06 -17.33 13.35
N HIS A 213 9.86 -16.80 12.15
CA HIS A 213 9.58 -15.38 11.94
C HIS A 213 8.12 -15.08 11.58
N ARG A 214 7.31 -16.10 11.30
CA ARG A 214 5.92 -15.96 10.80
C ARG A 214 5.82 -15.06 9.55
N ALA A 215 6.86 -15.13 8.73
CA ALA A 215 7.03 -14.36 7.49
C ALA A 215 7.64 -15.27 6.42
N PRO A 216 7.37 -15.03 5.12
CA PRO A 216 7.95 -15.84 4.07
C PRO A 216 9.46 -15.57 3.92
N CYS A 217 10.22 -16.62 3.63
CA CYS A 217 11.61 -16.53 3.25
C CYS A 217 11.70 -16.27 1.74
N LEU A 218 12.55 -15.36 1.31
CA LEU A 218 12.75 -15.09 -0.10
C LEU A 218 13.81 -16.02 -0.71
N ALA A 219 13.64 -16.33 -1.99
CA ALA A 219 14.65 -17.02 -2.77
C ALA A 219 15.92 -16.16 -2.92
N ALA A 220 17.08 -16.82 -2.84
CA ALA A 220 18.37 -16.16 -2.74
C ALA A 220 18.67 -15.20 -3.90
N HIS A 221 18.27 -15.54 -5.12
CA HIS A 221 18.50 -14.69 -6.30
C HIS A 221 17.64 -13.42 -6.28
N TRP A 222 16.42 -13.44 -5.72
CA TRP A 222 15.61 -12.23 -5.52
C TRP A 222 16.15 -11.37 -4.39
N ALA A 223 16.53 -11.98 -3.26
CA ALA A 223 17.17 -11.26 -2.16
C ALA A 223 18.48 -10.58 -2.60
N PHE A 224 19.24 -11.20 -3.51
CA PHE A 224 20.44 -10.60 -4.09
C PHE A 224 20.13 -9.32 -4.86
N LEU A 225 19.06 -9.29 -5.69
CA LEU A 225 18.70 -8.09 -6.44
C LEU A 225 18.40 -6.89 -5.53
N LEU A 226 17.79 -7.13 -4.39
CA LEU A 226 17.40 -6.06 -3.47
C LEU A 226 18.55 -5.51 -2.63
N ARG A 227 19.73 -6.17 -2.55
CA ARG A 227 20.86 -5.66 -1.77
C ARG A 227 21.23 -4.23 -2.16
N PRO A 228 21.49 -3.32 -1.17
CA PRO A 228 21.69 -3.54 0.26
C PRO A 228 20.42 -3.55 1.11
N LEU A 229 19.23 -3.49 0.52
CA LEU A 229 17.98 -3.66 1.26
C LEU A 229 17.90 -5.11 1.77
N VAL A 230 17.51 -5.31 3.04
CA VAL A 230 17.41 -6.61 3.68
C VAL A 230 16.00 -6.90 4.18
N LEU A 231 15.60 -8.18 4.17
CA LEU A 231 14.32 -8.60 4.71
C LEU A 231 14.24 -8.28 6.21
N ASP A 232 13.13 -7.70 6.68
CA ASP A 232 12.96 -7.17 8.03
C ASP A 232 13.28 -8.20 9.14
N HIS A 233 12.94 -9.46 8.92
CA HIS A 233 13.16 -10.54 9.87
C HIS A 233 14.47 -11.31 9.66
N ALA A 234 15.29 -10.93 8.66
CA ALA A 234 16.56 -11.59 8.43
C ALA A 234 17.60 -11.17 9.49
N ASP A 235 18.49 -12.10 9.84
CA ASP A 235 19.62 -11.84 10.72
C ASP A 235 20.73 -11.00 10.02
N GLU A 236 20.57 -10.73 8.73
CA GLU A 236 21.50 -9.91 7.95
C GLU A 236 21.52 -8.46 8.44
N ARG A 237 22.71 -7.85 8.42
CA ARG A 237 22.88 -6.43 8.76
C ARG A 237 22.49 -5.57 7.56
N GLY A 238 21.62 -4.60 7.76
CA GLY A 238 21.21 -3.63 6.76
C GLY A 238 20.37 -2.53 7.40
N VAL A 239 20.55 -1.29 6.95
CA VAL A 239 19.83 -0.13 7.49
C VAL A 239 18.43 -0.06 6.89
N ILE A 240 18.29 -0.34 5.59
CA ILE A 240 17.01 -0.34 4.92
C ILE A 240 16.42 -1.74 4.99
N ARG A 241 15.32 -1.86 5.72
CA ARG A 241 14.60 -3.12 5.88
C ARG A 241 13.27 -3.07 5.15
N TYR A 242 12.86 -4.22 4.59
CA TYR A 242 11.60 -4.33 3.86
C TYR A 242 10.81 -5.57 4.25
N ARG A 243 9.51 -5.53 4.02
CA ARG A 243 8.57 -6.66 4.07
C ARG A 243 7.86 -6.80 2.73
N GLN A 244 7.42 -8.02 2.42
CA GLN A 244 6.48 -8.21 1.32
C GLN A 244 5.11 -7.62 1.70
N ILE A 245 4.49 -6.94 0.74
CA ILE A 245 3.12 -6.46 0.86
C ILE A 245 2.16 -7.46 0.22
N GLU A 246 2.54 -7.98 -0.95
CA GLU A 246 1.70 -8.83 -1.75
C GLU A 246 2.14 -10.30 -1.71
N TYR A 247 1.39 -11.10 -2.40
CA TYR A 247 1.51 -12.52 -2.59
C TYR A 247 2.87 -12.94 -3.20
N TYR A 248 3.25 -14.21 -3.15
CA TYR A 248 4.53 -14.73 -3.66
C TYR A 248 4.74 -14.56 -5.17
N ARG A 249 3.69 -14.24 -5.91
CA ARG A 249 3.71 -14.04 -7.35
C ARG A 249 3.80 -12.54 -7.67
N MET A 250 4.88 -12.16 -8.29
CA MET A 250 5.08 -10.77 -8.70
C MET A 250 4.11 -10.39 -9.81
N PRO A 251 3.52 -9.21 -9.78
CA PRO A 251 2.83 -8.63 -10.92
C PRO A 251 3.69 -8.64 -12.17
N VAL A 252 3.07 -8.88 -13.33
CA VAL A 252 3.80 -9.09 -14.57
C VAL A 252 3.18 -8.37 -15.75
N MET A 253 4.01 -7.72 -16.56
CA MET A 253 3.64 -7.27 -17.88
C MET A 253 4.33 -8.15 -18.92
N GLY A 254 3.59 -8.57 -19.95
CA GLY A 254 4.09 -9.38 -21.05
C GLY A 254 3.83 -8.73 -22.41
N TYR A 255 4.85 -8.69 -23.25
CA TYR A 255 4.74 -8.27 -24.65
C TYR A 255 5.14 -9.43 -25.55
N LEU A 256 4.20 -9.88 -26.40
CA LEU A 256 4.37 -11.02 -27.30
C LEU A 256 4.10 -10.59 -28.74
N ALA A 257 5.16 -10.40 -29.51
CA ALA A 257 5.06 -10.20 -30.96
C ALA A 257 5.11 -11.57 -31.65
N MET A 258 3.95 -12.03 -32.10
CA MET A 258 3.76 -13.33 -32.73
C MET A 258 4.01 -13.26 -34.23
N ASP A 259 4.49 -14.34 -34.84
CA ASP A 259 4.50 -14.46 -36.32
C ASP A 259 3.09 -14.24 -36.88
N ASN A 260 2.12 -14.97 -36.32
CA ASN A 260 0.71 -14.77 -36.61
C ASN A 260 -0.10 -14.92 -35.32
N PRO A 261 -0.57 -13.81 -34.68
CA PRO A 261 -1.34 -13.88 -33.46
C PRO A 261 -2.69 -14.58 -33.60
N ARG A 262 -3.20 -14.77 -34.84
CA ARG A 262 -4.45 -15.49 -35.12
C ARG A 262 -4.32 -16.99 -35.01
N THR A 263 -3.10 -17.52 -34.90
CA THR A 263 -2.87 -18.94 -34.59
C THR A 263 -3.11 -19.26 -33.11
N LEU A 264 -3.23 -18.24 -32.28
CA LEU A 264 -3.54 -18.43 -30.86
C LEU A 264 -4.96 -18.93 -30.69
N SER A 265 -5.09 -19.95 -29.90
CA SER A 265 -6.39 -20.49 -29.50
C SER A 265 -7.02 -19.62 -28.39
N ARG A 266 -8.31 -19.81 -28.16
CA ARG A 266 -9.02 -19.25 -27.01
C ARG A 266 -8.32 -19.63 -25.70
N GLY A 267 -7.82 -20.86 -25.60
CA GLY A 267 -7.08 -21.37 -24.45
C GLY A 267 -5.76 -20.64 -24.22
N ASP A 268 -5.02 -20.32 -25.28
CA ASP A 268 -3.78 -19.55 -25.17
C ASP A 268 -4.03 -18.15 -24.60
N PHE A 269 -5.06 -17.45 -25.08
CA PHE A 269 -5.39 -16.13 -24.55
C PHE A 269 -5.75 -16.17 -23.06
N ILE A 270 -6.47 -17.21 -22.62
CA ILE A 270 -6.83 -17.38 -21.20
C ILE A 270 -5.58 -17.67 -20.38
N ARG A 271 -4.69 -18.58 -20.86
CA ARG A 271 -3.43 -18.88 -20.17
C ARG A 271 -2.53 -17.66 -20.06
N LEU A 272 -2.40 -16.90 -21.15
CA LEU A 272 -1.64 -15.66 -21.16
C LEU A 272 -2.24 -14.60 -20.22
N GLY A 273 -3.54 -14.35 -20.31
CA GLY A 273 -4.20 -13.29 -19.53
C GLY A 273 -4.28 -13.58 -18.03
N LEU A 274 -4.50 -14.83 -17.62
CA LEU A 274 -4.47 -15.26 -16.23
C LEU A 274 -3.06 -15.68 -15.77
N VAL A 275 -2.10 -15.76 -16.69
CA VAL A 275 -0.72 -16.22 -16.46
C VAL A 275 -0.72 -17.54 -15.71
N THR A 276 -1.32 -18.55 -16.29
CA THR A 276 -1.36 -19.93 -15.77
C THR A 276 -0.31 -20.79 -16.42
N ALA A 277 -0.12 -22.00 -15.90
CA ALA A 277 0.84 -22.94 -16.48
C ALA A 277 0.53 -23.23 -17.97
N ALA A 278 1.58 -23.38 -18.76
CA ALA A 278 1.47 -23.81 -20.15
C ALA A 278 0.73 -25.15 -20.26
N GLY A 279 -0.06 -25.31 -21.31
CA GLY A 279 -0.87 -26.49 -21.48
C GLY A 279 -1.29 -26.72 -22.94
N THR A 280 -1.97 -27.84 -23.19
CA THR A 280 -2.55 -28.16 -24.50
C THR A 280 -3.94 -27.52 -24.64
N ASP A 281 -4.37 -27.28 -25.90
CA ASP A 281 -5.63 -26.60 -26.21
C ASP A 281 -6.89 -27.34 -25.76
N GLU A 282 -6.80 -28.64 -25.48
CA GLU A 282 -7.95 -29.53 -25.32
C GLU A 282 -8.58 -29.53 -23.93
N ALA A 283 -7.96 -28.94 -22.91
CA ALA A 283 -8.48 -28.97 -21.54
C ALA A 283 -8.17 -27.71 -20.75
N LEU A 284 -9.01 -26.69 -20.89
CA LEU A 284 -9.05 -25.62 -19.91
C LEU A 284 -9.79 -26.12 -18.65
N PRO A 285 -9.24 -25.91 -17.44
CA PRO A 285 -9.90 -26.32 -16.21
C PRO A 285 -11.06 -25.39 -15.82
N TYR A 286 -11.55 -24.57 -16.75
CA TYR A 286 -12.53 -23.53 -16.53
C TYR A 286 -13.85 -23.85 -17.21
N SER A 287 -14.97 -23.46 -16.59
CA SER A 287 -16.30 -23.55 -17.17
C SER A 287 -16.46 -22.57 -18.35
N ASP A 288 -17.35 -22.90 -19.31
CA ASP A 288 -17.64 -22.01 -20.44
C ASP A 288 -18.09 -20.61 -20.01
N ARG A 289 -18.80 -20.51 -18.90
CA ARG A 289 -19.22 -19.23 -18.33
C ARG A 289 -18.02 -18.39 -17.88
N HIS A 290 -17.04 -19.02 -17.22
CA HIS A 290 -15.81 -18.31 -16.79
C HIS A 290 -14.98 -17.85 -17.99
N VAL A 291 -14.92 -18.67 -19.03
CA VAL A 291 -14.23 -18.33 -20.28
C VAL A 291 -14.89 -17.15 -20.99
N ALA A 292 -16.23 -17.12 -21.05
CA ALA A 292 -16.98 -16.00 -21.63
C ALA A 292 -16.81 -14.71 -20.81
N ASP A 293 -16.86 -14.81 -19.47
CA ASP A 293 -16.60 -13.68 -18.57
C ASP A 293 -15.19 -13.13 -18.74
N PHE A 294 -14.18 -14.01 -18.90
CA PHE A 294 -12.81 -13.58 -19.18
C PHE A 294 -12.73 -12.77 -20.48
N GLU A 295 -13.32 -13.23 -21.56
CA GLU A 295 -13.29 -12.53 -22.84
C GLU A 295 -14.00 -11.16 -22.78
N GLU A 296 -15.08 -11.06 -22.01
CA GLU A 296 -15.85 -9.82 -21.86
C GLU A 296 -15.15 -8.80 -20.93
N ASN A 297 -14.59 -9.28 -19.81
CA ASN A 297 -14.16 -8.40 -18.72
C ASN A 297 -12.65 -8.26 -18.55
N PHE A 298 -11.83 -9.14 -19.15
CA PHE A 298 -10.37 -9.12 -19.00
C PHE A 298 -9.63 -8.72 -20.28
N CYS A 299 -10.35 -8.57 -21.39
CA CYS A 299 -9.76 -8.26 -22.70
C CYS A 299 -10.08 -6.82 -23.11
N TYR A 300 -9.10 -6.19 -23.75
CA TYR A 300 -9.29 -4.94 -24.44
C TYR A 300 -9.07 -5.16 -25.94
N ASP A 301 -10.19 -5.30 -26.67
CA ASP A 301 -10.24 -5.80 -28.04
C ASP A 301 -10.48 -4.70 -29.09
N ARG A 302 -10.22 -3.44 -28.76
CA ARG A 302 -10.41 -2.32 -29.70
C ARG A 302 -9.68 -2.51 -31.03
N TYR A 303 -8.52 -3.18 -30.99
CA TYR A 303 -7.67 -3.44 -32.15
C TYR A 303 -7.59 -4.92 -32.52
N TRP A 304 -8.53 -5.70 -32.03
CA TRP A 304 -8.70 -7.11 -32.38
C TRP A 304 -10.01 -7.31 -33.13
N SER A 305 -9.97 -8.06 -34.23
CA SER A 305 -11.17 -8.42 -34.98
C SER A 305 -10.96 -9.78 -35.66
N ASP A 306 -11.88 -10.69 -35.47
CA ASP A 306 -11.86 -11.99 -36.16
C ASP A 306 -12.11 -11.87 -37.68
N GLN A 307 -12.70 -10.74 -38.11
CA GLN A 307 -13.07 -10.51 -39.51
C GLN A 307 -12.05 -9.67 -40.28
N VAL A 308 -11.23 -8.86 -39.59
CA VAL A 308 -10.28 -7.92 -40.21
C VAL A 308 -8.87 -8.30 -39.82
N GLU A 309 -8.11 -8.80 -40.79
CA GLU A 309 -6.77 -9.39 -40.56
C GLU A 309 -5.76 -8.38 -40.02
N GLU A 310 -5.85 -7.13 -40.40
CA GLU A 310 -4.97 -6.06 -39.93
C GLU A 310 -5.21 -5.70 -38.45
N ARG A 311 -6.38 -6.04 -37.90
CA ARG A 311 -6.72 -5.82 -36.48
C ARG A 311 -6.35 -7.05 -35.67
N ASN A 312 -5.09 -7.12 -35.29
CA ASN A 312 -4.47 -8.31 -34.66
C ASN A 312 -3.77 -7.98 -33.34
N THR A 313 -4.10 -6.87 -32.69
CA THR A 313 -3.54 -6.49 -31.39
C THR A 313 -4.59 -6.64 -30.30
N ARG A 314 -4.27 -7.41 -29.25
CA ARG A 314 -5.13 -7.68 -28.10
C ARG A 314 -4.40 -7.42 -26.81
N TYR A 315 -5.08 -6.82 -25.85
CA TYR A 315 -4.56 -6.63 -24.49
C TYR A 315 -5.39 -7.44 -23.52
N LEU A 316 -4.71 -8.10 -22.58
CA LEU A 316 -5.31 -8.94 -21.56
C LEU A 316 -4.87 -8.41 -20.20
N CYS A 317 -5.81 -8.20 -19.27
CA CYS A 317 -5.49 -7.67 -17.94
C CYS A 317 -6.33 -8.37 -16.87
N CYS A 318 -5.66 -9.00 -15.91
CA CYS A 318 -6.31 -9.62 -14.76
C CYS A 318 -5.91 -8.97 -13.42
N GLY A 319 -5.47 -7.72 -13.45
CA GLY A 319 -4.94 -7.02 -12.29
C GLY A 319 -3.46 -7.29 -12.09
N HIS A 320 -3.06 -8.46 -11.66
CA HIS A 320 -1.63 -8.80 -11.49
C HIS A 320 -0.88 -9.05 -12.79
N ALA A 321 -1.57 -9.11 -13.94
CA ALA A 321 -0.94 -9.26 -15.25
C ALA A 321 -1.54 -8.30 -16.27
N LEU A 322 -0.69 -7.73 -17.12
CA LEU A 322 -1.05 -6.94 -18.30
C LEU A 322 -0.26 -7.48 -19.49
N ILE A 323 -0.94 -8.17 -20.39
CA ILE A 323 -0.30 -8.84 -21.54
C ILE A 323 -0.75 -8.17 -22.84
N ALA A 324 0.22 -7.77 -23.66
CA ALA A 324 0.00 -7.26 -25.01
C ALA A 324 0.41 -8.33 -26.05
N VAL A 325 -0.52 -8.73 -26.89
CA VAL A 325 -0.30 -9.69 -27.97
C VAL A 325 -0.55 -9.03 -29.32
N GLY A 326 0.34 -9.22 -30.28
CA GLY A 326 0.16 -8.66 -31.61
C GLY A 326 1.11 -9.29 -32.65
N GLY A 327 1.00 -8.82 -33.89
CA GLY A 327 1.78 -9.35 -35.02
C GLY A 327 3.20 -8.78 -35.07
N ALA A 328 4.21 -9.64 -35.20
CA ALA A 328 5.62 -9.25 -35.32
C ALA A 328 5.89 -8.47 -36.62
N HIS A 329 5.09 -8.66 -37.64
CA HIS A 329 5.21 -7.97 -38.92
C HIS A 329 4.45 -6.64 -38.98
N SER A 330 3.66 -6.33 -37.92
CA SER A 330 2.94 -5.08 -37.81
C SER A 330 3.87 -3.97 -37.34
N ARG A 331 4.14 -2.99 -38.19
CA ARG A 331 4.93 -1.81 -37.80
C ARG A 331 4.33 -1.08 -36.60
N VAL A 332 2.99 -0.97 -36.55
CA VAL A 332 2.29 -0.34 -35.41
C VAL A 332 2.57 -1.07 -34.10
N PHE A 333 2.73 -2.40 -34.16
CA PHE A 333 2.99 -3.19 -32.96
C PHE A 333 4.47 -3.15 -32.54
N THR A 334 5.40 -3.19 -33.50
CA THR A 334 6.84 -3.39 -33.24
C THR A 334 7.69 -2.12 -33.27
N ASP A 335 7.14 -0.99 -33.71
CA ASP A 335 7.88 0.26 -33.78
C ASP A 335 8.39 0.69 -32.40
N ARG A 336 9.68 1.05 -32.33
CA ARG A 336 10.39 1.36 -31.07
C ARG A 336 10.17 2.78 -30.58
N GLU A 337 9.67 3.68 -31.42
CA GLU A 337 9.51 5.11 -31.07
C GLU A 337 8.04 5.44 -30.77
N THR A 338 7.13 4.96 -31.62
CA THR A 338 5.70 5.35 -31.56
C THR A 338 4.73 4.18 -31.48
N GLY A 339 5.20 2.94 -31.68
CA GLY A 339 4.39 1.73 -31.69
C GLY A 339 3.99 1.23 -30.30
N VAL A 340 3.21 0.14 -30.31
CA VAL A 340 2.79 -0.54 -29.08
C VAL A 340 3.99 -0.98 -28.23
N PHE A 341 5.10 -1.34 -28.86
CA PHE A 341 6.33 -1.70 -28.17
C PHE A 341 6.86 -0.53 -27.31
N SER A 342 6.92 0.68 -27.87
CA SER A 342 7.33 1.86 -27.13
C SER A 342 6.34 2.16 -26.00
N GLN A 343 5.04 2.15 -26.33
CA GLN A 343 3.97 2.42 -25.34
C GLN A 343 3.99 1.41 -24.20
N PHE A 344 4.26 0.12 -24.47
CA PHE A 344 4.34 -0.93 -23.47
C PHE A 344 5.44 -0.67 -22.45
N ARG A 345 6.62 -0.24 -22.89
CA ARG A 345 7.79 0.00 -22.03
C ARG A 345 7.71 1.31 -21.23
N HIS A 346 6.93 2.26 -21.71
CA HIS A 346 6.86 3.61 -21.13
C HIS A 346 5.46 3.89 -20.58
N GLN A 347 4.52 4.29 -21.41
CA GLN A 347 3.20 4.74 -20.96
C GLN A 347 2.44 3.64 -20.19
N TYR A 348 2.33 2.42 -20.74
CA TYR A 348 1.57 1.35 -20.10
C TYR A 348 2.28 0.80 -18.87
N PHE A 349 3.62 0.82 -18.88
CA PHE A 349 4.39 0.49 -17.68
C PHE A 349 4.06 1.46 -16.54
N LEU A 350 4.04 2.77 -16.81
CA LEU A 350 3.70 3.77 -15.79
C LEU A 350 2.25 3.64 -15.30
N LEU A 351 1.29 3.30 -16.19
CA LEU A 351 -0.09 3.00 -15.77
C LEU A 351 -0.13 1.81 -14.80
N PHE A 352 0.57 0.74 -15.13
CA PHE A 352 0.65 -0.47 -14.33
C PHE A 352 1.39 -0.23 -13.00
N LEU A 353 2.49 0.50 -13.05
CA LEU A 353 3.26 0.93 -11.88
C LEU A 353 2.38 1.70 -10.88
N ILE A 354 1.64 2.72 -11.36
CA ILE A 354 0.78 3.55 -10.51
C ILE A 354 -0.36 2.72 -9.91
N ALA A 355 -1.00 1.84 -10.70
CA ALA A 355 -2.07 0.98 -10.18
C ALA A 355 -1.57 0.06 -9.04
N HIS A 356 -0.38 -0.55 -9.19
CA HIS A 356 0.23 -1.36 -8.15
C HIS A 356 0.76 -0.54 -6.97
N PHE A 357 1.25 0.67 -7.23
CA PHE A 357 1.62 1.59 -6.16
C PHE A 357 0.40 1.96 -5.30
N HIS A 358 -0.75 2.26 -5.92
CA HIS A 358 -1.99 2.53 -5.19
C HIS A 358 -2.38 1.37 -4.27
N LYS A 359 -2.40 0.15 -4.81
CA LYS A 359 -2.72 -1.04 -4.03
C LYS A 359 -1.73 -1.25 -2.88
N ALA A 360 -0.43 -1.15 -3.16
CA ALA A 360 0.62 -1.34 -2.17
C ALA A 360 0.56 -0.30 -1.05
N ALA A 361 0.31 0.97 -1.40
CA ALA A 361 0.18 2.05 -0.41
C ALA A 361 -1.02 1.82 0.52
N LEU A 362 -2.17 1.43 -0.03
CA LEU A 362 -3.37 1.13 0.76
C LEU A 362 -3.15 -0.07 1.69
N LEU A 363 -2.59 -1.18 1.17
CA LEU A 363 -2.26 -2.35 1.98
C LEU A 363 -1.25 -2.03 3.09
N MET A 364 -0.24 -1.20 2.80
CA MET A 364 0.73 -0.73 3.81
C MET A 364 0.06 0.11 4.89
N ILE A 365 -0.88 0.99 4.53
CA ILE A 365 -1.60 1.82 5.50
C ILE A 365 -2.48 0.93 6.39
N SER A 366 -3.26 0.00 5.81
CA SER A 366 -4.08 -0.96 6.57
C SER A 366 -3.24 -1.82 7.51
N ASP A 367 -2.10 -2.40 7.05
CA ASP A 367 -1.18 -3.17 7.89
C ASP A 367 -0.69 -2.38 9.11
N ARG A 368 -0.35 -1.09 8.91
CA ARG A 368 0.09 -0.22 10.01
C ARG A 368 -1.02 0.15 10.99
N LEU A 369 -2.27 0.27 10.52
CA LEU A 369 -3.43 0.47 11.39
C LEU A 369 -3.65 -0.75 12.28
N VAL A 370 -3.60 -1.94 11.71
CA VAL A 370 -3.68 -3.23 12.43
C VAL A 370 -2.55 -3.36 13.45
N ASP A 371 -1.30 -3.06 13.05
CA ASP A 371 -0.15 -3.08 13.95
C ASP A 371 -0.31 -2.11 15.14
N ALA A 372 -0.83 -0.92 14.91
CA ALA A 372 -1.11 0.05 15.96
C ALA A 372 -2.17 -0.46 16.94
N LEU A 373 -3.23 -1.10 16.42
CA LEU A 373 -4.32 -1.67 17.21
C LEU A 373 -3.84 -2.85 18.05
N ASN A 374 -3.03 -3.76 17.47
CA ASN A 374 -2.49 -4.94 18.16
C ASN A 374 -1.59 -4.58 19.34
N ARG A 375 -0.97 -3.40 19.33
CA ARG A 375 -0.13 -2.89 20.44
C ARG A 375 -0.91 -2.08 21.46
N LEU A 376 -2.23 -1.94 21.31
CA LEU A 376 -3.06 -1.17 22.22
C LEU A 376 -3.41 -1.97 23.47
N GLU A 377 -2.92 -1.50 24.62
CA GLU A 377 -3.33 -1.94 25.96
C GLU A 377 -4.22 -0.85 26.57
N VAL A 378 -5.53 -1.07 26.60
CA VAL A 378 -6.53 -0.06 27.00
C VAL A 378 -6.32 0.46 28.44
N HIS A 379 -5.79 -0.40 29.32
CA HIS A 379 -5.54 -0.04 30.73
C HIS A 379 -4.20 0.68 30.95
N ASN A 380 -3.32 0.74 29.93
CA ASN A 380 -2.02 1.39 30.01
C ASN A 380 -2.06 2.76 29.34
N ALA A 381 -1.97 3.84 30.13
CA ALA A 381 -2.04 5.21 29.63
C ALA A 381 -0.94 5.54 28.58
N GLU A 382 0.26 4.95 28.71
CA GLU A 382 1.33 5.19 27.76
C GLU A 382 1.10 4.43 26.45
N SER A 383 0.52 3.23 26.51
CA SER A 383 0.08 2.49 25.32
C SER A 383 -1.00 3.24 24.54
N VAL A 384 -2.01 3.76 25.24
CA VAL A 384 -3.07 4.60 24.65
C VAL A 384 -2.49 5.85 23.99
N LYS A 385 -1.50 6.49 24.60
CA LYS A 385 -0.84 7.68 24.04
C LYS A 385 -0.04 7.34 22.77
N ARG A 386 0.68 6.21 22.77
CA ARG A 386 1.39 5.70 21.58
C ARG A 386 0.42 5.36 20.45
N PHE A 387 -0.67 4.67 20.77
CA PHE A 387 -1.73 4.37 19.80
C PHE A 387 -2.30 5.65 19.16
N LYS A 388 -2.68 6.65 19.95
CA LYS A 388 -3.16 7.95 19.44
C LYS A 388 -2.18 8.62 18.49
N ARG A 389 -0.89 8.56 18.80
CA ARG A 389 0.15 9.12 17.94
C ARG A 389 0.27 8.34 16.64
N ALA A 390 0.24 7.01 16.70
CA ALA A 390 0.32 6.15 15.53
C ALA A 390 -0.87 6.36 14.58
N ILE A 391 -2.09 6.37 15.08
CA ILE A 391 -3.30 6.63 14.27
C ILE A 391 -3.25 8.01 13.62
N ARG A 392 -2.88 9.06 14.37
CA ARG A 392 -2.74 10.40 13.79
C ARG A 392 -1.69 10.45 12.68
N GLN A 393 -0.58 9.74 12.85
CA GLN A 393 0.45 9.63 11.82
C GLN A 393 -0.08 8.91 10.58
N GLN A 394 -0.81 7.80 10.74
CA GLN A 394 -1.41 7.09 9.59
C GLN A 394 -2.47 7.95 8.88
N PHE A 395 -3.27 8.70 9.63
CA PHE A 395 -4.21 9.66 9.04
C PHE A 395 -3.51 10.73 8.19
N GLU A 396 -2.39 11.29 8.67
CA GLU A 396 -1.59 12.27 7.90
C GLU A 396 -1.00 11.63 6.62
N ILE A 397 -0.51 10.39 6.69
CA ILE A 397 0.00 9.65 5.53
C ILE A 397 -1.14 9.41 4.53
N PHE A 398 -2.29 8.96 5.00
CA PHE A 398 -3.46 8.73 4.16
C PHE A 398 -3.96 10.01 3.49
N LEU A 399 -4.02 11.15 4.20
CA LEU A 399 -4.36 12.44 3.59
C LEU A 399 -3.38 12.84 2.49
N ARG A 400 -2.05 12.67 2.72
CA ARG A 400 -1.04 12.96 1.71
C ARG A 400 -1.21 12.02 0.51
N PHE A 401 -1.41 10.73 0.76
CA PHE A 401 -1.69 9.75 -0.29
C PHE A 401 -2.91 10.14 -1.11
N THR A 402 -4.04 10.41 -0.48
CA THR A 402 -5.30 10.76 -1.15
C THR A 402 -5.18 12.02 -2.01
N HIS A 403 -4.53 13.08 -1.49
CA HIS A 403 -4.47 14.36 -2.19
C HIS A 403 -3.32 14.48 -3.19
N ARG A 404 -2.28 13.67 -3.06
CA ARG A 404 -1.07 13.79 -3.88
C ARG A 404 -0.90 12.65 -4.87
N TYR A 405 -1.37 11.45 -4.55
CA TYR A 405 -1.06 10.21 -5.27
C TYR A 405 -2.28 9.42 -5.72
N TRP A 406 -3.44 9.62 -5.13
CA TRP A 406 -4.65 8.91 -5.52
C TRP A 406 -5.28 9.54 -6.75
N PHE A 407 -5.08 8.89 -7.89
CA PHE A 407 -5.59 9.36 -9.17
C PHE A 407 -6.71 8.45 -9.67
N HIS A 408 -7.89 9.00 -9.89
CA HIS A 408 -8.99 8.28 -10.53
C HIS A 408 -8.79 8.15 -12.06
N GLU A 409 -8.11 9.10 -12.66
CA GLU A 409 -7.79 9.13 -14.09
C GLU A 409 -6.33 9.58 -14.27
N LEU A 410 -5.59 8.82 -15.10
CA LEU A 410 -4.20 9.13 -15.40
C LEU A 410 -4.04 9.83 -16.75
N SER A 411 -4.95 9.55 -17.70
CA SER A 411 -4.85 9.98 -19.09
C SER A 411 -6.22 10.19 -19.70
N ASP A 412 -6.32 11.14 -20.61
CA ASP A 412 -7.50 11.34 -21.46
C ASP A 412 -7.44 10.53 -22.76
N GLN A 413 -6.31 9.92 -23.08
CA GLN A 413 -6.20 9.03 -24.21
C GLN A 413 -7.05 7.77 -23.99
N ALA A 414 -7.97 7.48 -24.90
CA ALA A 414 -8.99 6.45 -24.75
C ALA A 414 -8.41 5.06 -24.41
N GLN A 415 -7.27 4.69 -25.00
CA GLN A 415 -6.63 3.40 -24.73
C GLN A 415 -5.97 3.37 -23.36
N SER A 416 -5.14 4.36 -23.03
CA SER A 416 -4.46 4.47 -21.73
C SER A 416 -5.47 4.50 -20.58
N LYS A 417 -6.56 5.28 -20.74
CA LYS A 417 -7.68 5.35 -19.79
C LYS A 417 -8.38 4.01 -19.62
N ALA A 418 -8.65 3.30 -20.72
CA ALA A 418 -9.32 2.00 -20.67
C ALA A 418 -8.42 0.92 -20.01
N LEU A 419 -7.14 0.86 -20.36
CA LEU A 419 -6.20 -0.09 -19.77
C LEU A 419 -5.99 0.15 -18.28
N TYR A 420 -5.84 1.41 -17.87
CA TYR A 420 -5.73 1.75 -16.45
C TYR A 420 -6.97 1.35 -15.65
N ARG A 421 -8.17 1.69 -16.16
CA ARG A 421 -9.43 1.31 -15.51
C ARG A 421 -9.62 -0.20 -15.42
N LEU A 422 -9.20 -0.93 -16.45
CA LEU A 422 -9.24 -2.39 -16.46
C LEU A 422 -8.31 -2.96 -15.37
N CYS A 423 -7.10 -2.44 -15.26
CA CYS A 423 -6.13 -2.83 -14.24
C CYS A 423 -6.64 -2.51 -12.83
N ALA A 424 -7.07 -1.28 -12.56
CA ALA A 424 -7.57 -0.83 -11.26
C ALA A 424 -8.79 -1.65 -10.80
N ARG A 425 -9.74 -1.91 -11.73
CA ARG A 425 -10.91 -2.77 -11.45
C ARG A 425 -10.51 -4.16 -10.96
N HIS A 426 -9.59 -4.82 -11.67
CA HIS A 426 -9.16 -6.18 -11.31
C HIS A 426 -8.22 -6.24 -10.11
N LEU A 427 -7.54 -5.15 -9.79
CA LEU A 427 -6.80 -5.00 -8.54
C LEU A 427 -7.71 -4.72 -7.33
N GLY A 428 -8.94 -4.25 -7.58
CA GLY A 428 -9.89 -3.89 -6.52
C GLY A 428 -9.47 -2.66 -5.72
N THR A 429 -8.72 -1.75 -6.32
CA THR A 429 -8.13 -0.59 -5.62
C THR A 429 -9.17 0.36 -5.06
N ASP A 430 -10.31 0.56 -5.77
CA ASP A 430 -11.37 1.46 -5.31
C ASP A 430 -12.05 0.92 -4.05
N ALA A 431 -12.40 -0.38 -4.03
CA ALA A 431 -12.99 -1.02 -2.86
C ALA A 431 -12.03 -1.01 -1.65
N LEU A 432 -10.73 -1.28 -1.89
CA LEU A 432 -9.70 -1.23 -0.85
C LEU A 432 -9.51 0.20 -0.32
N PHE A 433 -9.63 1.22 -1.18
CA PHE A 433 -9.56 2.61 -0.75
C PHE A 433 -10.73 2.98 0.18
N GLU A 434 -11.95 2.59 -0.18
CA GLU A 434 -13.13 2.80 0.65
C GLU A 434 -12.99 2.09 2.00
N GLU A 435 -12.53 0.85 2.03
CA GLU A 435 -12.28 0.08 3.26
C GLU A 435 -11.27 0.79 4.18
N VAL A 436 -10.10 1.19 3.66
CA VAL A 436 -9.07 1.90 4.43
C VAL A 436 -9.56 3.26 4.92
N GLN A 437 -10.35 3.97 4.09
CA GLN A 437 -10.95 5.24 4.47
C GLN A 437 -11.90 5.08 5.66
N ASP A 438 -12.75 4.07 5.62
CA ASP A 438 -13.71 3.77 6.69
C ASP A 438 -12.97 3.35 7.97
N GLU A 439 -11.96 2.48 7.89
CA GLU A 439 -11.11 2.10 9.03
C GLU A 439 -10.47 3.33 9.72
N ILE A 440 -9.91 4.24 8.93
CA ILE A 440 -9.29 5.46 9.46
C ILE A 440 -10.32 6.36 10.10
N GLN A 441 -11.49 6.52 9.48
CA GLN A 441 -12.58 7.35 10.01
C GLN A 441 -13.09 6.81 11.35
N GLU A 442 -13.36 5.50 11.44
CA GLU A 442 -13.80 4.85 12.67
C GLU A 442 -12.78 5.03 13.81
N MET A 443 -11.49 4.87 13.52
CA MET A 443 -10.42 5.08 14.51
C MET A 443 -10.32 6.55 14.94
N SER A 444 -10.50 7.50 14.01
CA SER A 444 -10.52 8.94 14.32
C SER A 444 -11.70 9.29 15.22
N ASP A 445 -12.90 8.81 14.90
CA ASP A 445 -14.11 9.05 15.68
C ASP A 445 -13.99 8.47 17.10
N TYR A 446 -13.38 7.29 17.25
CA TYR A 446 -13.05 6.72 18.55
C TYR A 446 -12.13 7.63 19.37
N LEU A 447 -11.07 8.17 18.74
CA LEU A 447 -10.13 9.08 19.41
C LEU A 447 -10.79 10.41 19.83
N ASP A 448 -11.67 10.94 19.02
CA ASP A 448 -12.40 12.17 19.30
C ASP A 448 -13.42 11.97 20.43
N SER A 449 -14.15 10.86 20.42
CA SER A 449 -15.06 10.47 21.49
C SER A 449 -14.33 10.33 22.83
N ASP A 450 -13.13 9.71 22.87
CA ASP A 450 -12.32 9.61 24.09
C ASP A 450 -11.80 10.98 24.55
N SER A 451 -11.46 11.88 23.61
CA SER A 451 -11.01 13.23 23.93
C SER A 451 -12.13 14.07 24.54
N LEU A 452 -13.35 14.00 23.99
CA LEU A 452 -14.54 14.66 24.50
C LEU A 452 -14.88 14.15 25.92
N ARG A 453 -14.82 12.85 26.16
CA ARG A 453 -15.02 12.26 27.50
C ARG A 453 -14.01 12.77 28.51
N ARG A 454 -12.74 12.92 28.14
CA ARG A 454 -11.69 13.49 29.01
C ARG A 454 -11.93 14.98 29.29
N GLN A 455 -12.33 15.75 28.29
CA GLN A 455 -12.68 17.15 28.45
C GLN A 455 -13.88 17.30 29.42
N ALA A 456 -14.94 16.52 29.24
CA ALA A 456 -16.08 16.49 30.11
C ALA A 456 -15.67 16.17 31.56
N ASN A 457 -14.81 15.18 31.78
CA ASN A 457 -14.27 14.84 33.09
C ASN A 457 -13.42 15.99 33.71
N THR A 458 -12.66 16.70 32.87
CA THR A 458 -11.85 17.85 33.33
C THR A 458 -12.74 19.03 33.71
N VAL A 459 -13.76 19.35 32.91
CA VAL A 459 -14.76 20.36 33.21
C VAL A 459 -15.50 20.01 34.50
N MET A 460 -15.90 18.75 34.67
CA MET A 460 -16.53 18.26 35.88
C MET A 460 -15.63 18.47 37.13
N ARG A 461 -14.33 18.12 37.02
CA ARG A 461 -13.37 18.36 38.13
C ARG A 461 -13.20 19.84 38.43
N LEU A 462 -13.12 20.70 37.41
CA LEU A 462 -13.02 22.14 37.57
C LEU A 462 -14.28 22.68 38.24
N THR A 463 -15.47 22.24 37.82
CA THR A 463 -16.75 22.61 38.42
C THR A 463 -16.80 22.24 39.91
N ILE A 464 -16.31 21.05 40.25
CA ILE A 464 -16.22 20.60 41.65
C ILE A 464 -15.32 21.56 42.45
N VAL A 465 -14.11 21.86 41.96
CA VAL A 465 -13.16 22.74 42.67
C VAL A 465 -13.72 24.17 42.83
N THR A 466 -14.34 24.71 41.77
CA THR A 466 -14.94 26.06 41.82
C THR A 466 -16.14 26.12 42.77
N THR A 467 -16.96 25.06 42.81
CA THR A 467 -18.07 24.97 43.77
C THR A 467 -17.56 24.92 45.20
N PHE A 468 -16.51 24.14 45.50
CA PHE A 468 -15.86 24.12 46.80
C PHE A 468 -15.31 25.51 47.20
N GLY A 469 -14.60 26.15 46.24
CA GLY A 469 -14.07 27.48 46.45
C GLY A 469 -15.16 28.53 46.77
N LEU A 470 -16.26 28.49 45.98
CA LEU A 470 -17.39 29.40 46.16
C LEU A 470 -18.04 29.25 47.56
N ILE A 471 -18.26 28.01 47.98
CA ILE A 471 -18.89 27.76 49.29
C ILE A 471 -17.93 28.11 50.41
N GLY A 472 -16.64 27.83 50.28
CA GLY A 472 -15.63 28.29 51.24
C GLY A 472 -15.65 29.81 51.37
N THR A 473 -15.70 30.54 50.25
CA THR A 473 -15.79 32.00 50.23
C THR A 473 -17.08 32.51 50.89
N LEU A 474 -18.20 31.85 50.61
CA LEU A 474 -19.52 32.22 51.19
C LEU A 474 -19.54 31.98 52.68
N CYS A 475 -19.02 30.86 53.17
CA CYS A 475 -18.90 30.57 54.60
C CYS A 475 -17.99 31.57 55.34
N THR A 476 -16.79 31.83 54.75
CA THR A 476 -15.85 32.80 55.36
C THR A 476 -16.36 34.22 55.26
N GLY A 477 -17.06 34.60 54.19
CA GLY A 477 -17.70 35.90 54.02
C GLY A 477 -18.82 36.12 55.06
N PHE A 478 -19.67 35.11 55.25
CA PHE A 478 -20.75 35.19 56.25
C PHE A 478 -20.21 35.30 57.67
N LEU A 479 -19.20 34.52 58.03
CA LEU A 479 -18.55 34.61 59.35
C LEU A 479 -17.76 35.92 59.51
N GLY A 480 -17.29 36.56 58.47
CA GLY A 480 -16.57 37.83 58.47
C GLY A 480 -17.50 39.07 58.58
N MET A 481 -18.83 38.92 58.39
CA MET A 481 -19.80 40.03 58.41
C MET A 481 -20.20 40.53 59.82
N ASN A 482 -19.52 40.06 60.85
CA ASN A 482 -19.85 40.45 62.29
C ASN A 482 -21.32 40.26 62.70
N LEU A 483 -22.04 39.35 62.00
CA LEU A 483 -23.43 39.02 62.37
C LEU A 483 -23.53 38.19 63.64
N ILE A 484 -22.41 37.57 64.04
CA ILE A 484 -22.30 36.79 65.29
C ILE A 484 -21.14 37.42 66.06
N ASP A 485 -21.47 38.12 67.15
CA ASP A 485 -20.47 38.71 68.01
C ASP A 485 -19.79 37.63 68.87
N ALA A 486 -18.66 37.13 68.31
CA ALA A 486 -17.88 36.09 68.96
C ALA A 486 -16.47 36.58 69.31
N ALA A 487 -16.24 37.90 69.33
CA ALA A 487 -14.90 38.45 69.51
C ALA A 487 -14.34 38.19 70.93
N ASP A 488 -15.20 38.08 71.92
CA ASP A 488 -14.80 37.82 73.32
C ASP A 488 -14.87 36.34 73.73
N ASN A 489 -15.30 35.45 72.85
CA ASN A 489 -15.40 34.00 73.12
C ASN A 489 -14.04 33.30 73.13
N PRO A 490 -13.86 32.28 74.02
CA PRO A 490 -12.65 31.50 74.08
C PRO A 490 -12.43 30.78 72.72
N LEU A 491 -11.17 30.55 72.38
CA LEU A 491 -10.74 30.01 71.09
C LEU A 491 -11.49 28.72 70.71
N LEU A 492 -11.81 27.89 71.69
CA LEU A 492 -12.55 26.63 71.53
C LEU A 492 -13.97 26.87 70.97
N GLU A 493 -14.67 27.85 71.45
CA GLU A 493 -16.04 28.20 71.00
C GLU A 493 -16.04 28.79 69.61
N ARG A 494 -15.02 29.57 69.25
CA ARG A 494 -14.83 30.07 67.83
C ARG A 494 -14.60 28.96 66.88
N VAL A 495 -13.75 27.94 67.21
CA VAL A 495 -13.49 26.74 66.41
C VAL A 495 -14.76 25.89 66.28
N LEU A 496 -15.52 25.71 67.36
CA LEU A 496 -16.79 24.99 67.32
C LEU A 496 -17.84 25.69 66.43
N LEU A 497 -17.90 27.00 66.47
CA LEU A 497 -18.80 27.81 65.66
C LEU A 497 -18.40 27.74 64.15
N PHE A 498 -17.11 27.80 63.89
CA PHE A 498 -16.59 27.58 62.53
C PHE A 498 -16.94 26.18 62.01
N LEU A 499 -16.73 25.11 62.79
CA LEU A 499 -17.09 23.76 62.47
C LEU A 499 -18.58 23.53 62.24
N LEU A 500 -19.44 24.26 63.03
CA LEU A 500 -20.88 24.20 62.89
C LEU A 500 -21.38 24.69 61.54
N PHE A 501 -20.67 25.60 60.85
CA PHE A 501 -20.99 26.07 59.52
C PHE A 501 -20.24 25.27 58.47
N LEU A 502 -18.98 24.89 58.71
CA LEU A 502 -18.14 24.15 57.76
C LEU A 502 -18.67 22.73 57.48
N VAL A 503 -19.03 21.99 58.55
CA VAL A 503 -19.45 20.58 58.41
C VAL A 503 -20.74 20.44 57.59
N PRO A 504 -21.82 21.22 57.83
CA PRO A 504 -23.00 21.16 56.95
C PRO A 504 -22.71 21.60 55.54
N SER A 505 -21.84 22.61 55.36
CA SER A 505 -21.45 23.06 54.00
C SER A 505 -20.71 21.98 53.24
N VAL A 506 -19.72 21.33 53.87
CA VAL A 506 -19.00 20.18 53.27
C VAL A 506 -19.94 19.02 53.03
N ALA A 507 -20.84 18.69 53.97
CA ALA A 507 -21.83 17.63 53.78
C ALA A 507 -22.78 17.92 52.61
N LEU A 508 -23.20 19.17 52.46
CA LEU A 508 -24.03 19.64 51.34
C LEU A 508 -23.29 19.50 50.01
N ILE A 509 -22.01 19.86 49.95
CA ILE A 509 -21.18 19.74 48.77
C ILE A 509 -21.01 18.27 48.37
N LEU A 510 -20.61 17.41 49.30
CA LEU A 510 -20.47 15.98 49.05
C LEU A 510 -21.78 15.38 48.56
N TYR A 511 -22.90 15.82 49.14
CA TYR A 511 -24.23 15.43 48.66
C TYR A 511 -24.47 15.85 47.20
N PHE A 512 -24.16 17.10 46.83
CA PHE A 512 -24.29 17.58 45.46
C PHE A 512 -23.32 16.88 44.50
N ILE A 513 -22.09 16.53 44.91
CA ILE A 513 -21.16 15.77 44.11
C ILE A 513 -21.69 14.37 43.81
N VAL A 514 -22.19 13.67 44.84
CA VAL A 514 -22.77 12.32 44.68
C VAL A 514 -24.02 12.38 43.77
N LYS A 515 -24.77 13.47 43.86
CA LYS A 515 -25.97 13.72 43.05
C LYS A 515 -25.69 14.44 41.72
N SER A 516 -24.44 14.82 41.44
CA SER A 516 -24.03 15.62 40.27
C SER A 516 -24.52 15.03 38.95
N LYS A 517 -24.47 13.70 38.78
CA LYS A 517 -24.98 13.04 37.57
C LYS A 517 -26.49 13.25 37.38
N GLN A 518 -27.24 13.12 38.45
CA GLN A 518 -28.70 13.32 38.44
C GLN A 518 -29.06 14.79 38.27
N LEU A 519 -28.26 15.68 38.85
CA LEU A 519 -28.39 17.12 38.67
C LEU A 519 -28.07 17.56 37.24
N SER A 520 -27.06 16.95 36.61
CA SER A 520 -26.74 17.17 35.20
C SER A 520 -27.89 16.72 34.28
N GLU A 521 -28.46 15.54 34.52
CA GLU A 521 -29.65 15.07 33.80
C GLU A 521 -30.86 16.01 33.95
N PHE A 522 -31.02 16.61 35.15
CA PHE A 522 -32.05 17.62 35.40
C PHE A 522 -31.75 18.93 34.66
N LEU A 523 -30.53 19.44 34.69
CA LEU A 523 -30.13 20.66 33.99
C LEU A 523 -30.26 20.51 32.48
N GLU A 524 -29.93 19.34 31.94
CA GLU A 524 -30.13 19.02 30.55
C GLU A 524 -31.63 19.02 30.18
N ALA A 525 -32.47 18.39 31.01
CA ALA A 525 -33.92 18.43 30.85
C ALA A 525 -34.50 19.85 30.99
N LEU A 526 -33.90 20.68 31.83
CA LEU A 526 -34.32 22.09 32.02
C LEU A 526 -33.96 22.93 30.77
N SER A 527 -32.82 22.66 30.16
CA SER A 527 -32.33 23.34 28.95
C SER A 527 -33.03 22.88 27.68
N ASP A 528 -33.67 21.72 27.70
CA ASP A 528 -34.39 21.21 26.52
C ASP A 528 -35.74 21.96 26.37
N GLU A 529 -35.79 22.84 25.36
CA GLU A 529 -36.97 23.63 25.03
C GLU A 529 -38.18 22.78 24.57
N ARG A 530 -37.97 21.51 24.22
CA ARG A 530 -39.02 20.61 23.75
C ARG A 530 -39.84 19.98 24.88
N LEU A 531 -39.37 20.07 26.11
CA LEU A 531 -40.04 19.46 27.26
C LEU A 531 -41.03 20.43 27.92
N PRO A 532 -42.31 20.02 28.20
CA PRO A 532 -43.27 20.84 28.88
C PRO A 532 -42.87 21.05 30.36
N ALA A 533 -43.23 22.20 30.94
CA ALA A 533 -42.85 22.60 32.30
C ALA A 533 -43.18 21.56 33.38
N ARG A 534 -44.27 20.79 33.20
CA ARG A 534 -44.65 19.71 34.12
C ARG A 534 -43.70 18.50 34.08
N ALA A 535 -43.09 18.21 32.92
CA ALA A 535 -42.10 17.15 32.80
C ALA A 535 -40.76 17.58 33.42
N LYS A 536 -40.37 18.86 33.28
CA LYS A 536 -39.20 19.45 33.92
C LYS A 536 -39.27 19.39 35.45
N LEU A 537 -40.44 19.64 36.05
CA LEU A 537 -40.66 19.51 37.50
C LEU A 537 -40.63 18.04 37.98
N ARG A 538 -41.03 17.11 37.14
CA ARG A 538 -40.98 15.66 37.45
C ARG A 538 -39.55 15.14 37.51
N THR A 539 -38.68 15.58 36.65
CA THR A 539 -37.25 15.23 36.68
C THR A 539 -36.58 15.74 37.96
N LEU A 540 -37.00 16.91 38.50
CA LEU A 540 -36.51 17.39 39.78
C LEU A 540 -36.86 16.45 40.94
N THR A 541 -38.11 15.93 40.98
CA THR A 541 -38.54 14.99 42.03
C THR A 541 -37.84 13.61 41.87
N ASP A 542 -37.47 13.21 40.66
CA ASP A 542 -36.76 11.96 40.40
C ASP A 542 -35.30 12.02 40.83
N VAL A 543 -34.65 13.20 40.79
CA VAL A 543 -33.31 13.43 41.34
C VAL A 543 -33.24 13.05 42.82
N TRP A 544 -34.32 13.34 43.56
CA TRP A 544 -34.40 13.08 45.00
C TRP A 544 -34.88 11.67 45.36
N ARG A 545 -35.58 10.98 44.46
CA ARG A 545 -36.28 9.71 44.72
C ARG A 545 -35.54 8.47 44.26
N LYS A 546 -34.66 8.52 43.24
CA LYS A 546 -33.93 7.34 42.71
C LYS A 546 -32.78 6.95 43.65
N ARG A 547 -33.00 5.88 44.39
CA ARG A 547 -31.99 5.16 45.16
C ARG A 547 -31.12 4.38 44.13
N GLN A 548 -29.81 4.59 44.15
CA GLN A 548 -28.86 3.80 43.32
C GLN A 548 -29.06 2.32 43.61
N ARG A 549 -29.31 1.53 42.56
CA ARG A 549 -29.06 0.09 42.63
C ARG A 549 -27.58 -0.12 42.44
N PRO A 550 -26.89 -0.89 43.30
CA PRO A 550 -25.50 -1.23 43.07
C PRO A 550 -25.40 -2.08 41.80
N PHE A 551 -24.41 -1.77 40.98
CA PHE A 551 -24.05 -2.60 39.85
C PHE A 551 -23.63 -3.98 40.36
N THR A 552 -24.36 -5.03 39.94
CA THR A 552 -23.92 -6.43 39.90
C THR A 552 -23.29 -6.71 38.56
#